data_e69f435eab7229687622c269c613aae5
#
_entry.id   e69f435eab7229687622c269c613aae5
#
_cell.length_a   1.000
_cell.length_b   1.000
_cell.length_c   1.000
_cell.angle_alpha   90.00
_cell.angle_beta   90.00
_cell.angle_gamma   90.00
#
_symmetry.space_group_name_H-M   'P 1'
#
loop_
_entity.id
_entity.type
_entity.pdbx_description
1 polymer ?
#
loop_
_entity_poly.entity_id
_entity_poly.type
_entity_poly.pdbx_seq_one_letter_code
_entity_poly.pdbx_strand_id
1 'polypeptide(L)'
;VKIISLDEGLVPFELYPYQEKMFRHFNENRFSIVLACRQSGKSISSVVYLLWYAVFHPEKTIAILANKGAVAREMLARITLALENLPFFLQPGCKALNKGSIEFSNNSKILAAATSGSSIRGLSINLLFLDEFAFIDDDARFYTSTYPVVSAGKDTQIIICSTANGIGNVYHKLWEGATQGTNEFKPFRIDWWDVPGRDEKWKEETVANTSELQFDQEFGNTFHGRGNTLISANHLLAQKAEEPEEYKDNVWLYKQPVEGHDYIMAVDVAKGRGQDYSTFNIIDTTTQPFEQVCVFRDNNIAPMLFPDVIYRYAKAYNDAYVIVESNDQGAVVCNGLYYDLEYENMFVESSVKAAGIGATMTRRVKRIGCSTIKDFIEQ
;
A
#
# COMPACT_ATOMS: atom_id res chain seq x y z
N VAL A 1 34.48 8.67 -8.68
CA VAL A 1 33.83 7.65 -7.81
C VAL A 1 34.00 6.28 -8.44
N LYS A 2 34.21 5.23 -7.63
CA LYS A 2 34.17 3.84 -8.11
C LYS A 2 33.01 3.12 -7.46
N ILE A 3 32.49 2.13 -8.16
CA ILE A 3 31.36 1.28 -7.76
C ILE A 3 31.71 -0.19 -8.02
N ILE A 4 30.93 -1.10 -7.47
CA ILE A 4 31.03 -2.53 -7.80
C ILE A 4 30.09 -2.84 -8.96
N SER A 5 30.65 -3.29 -10.07
CA SER A 5 29.96 -3.98 -11.15
C SER A 5 29.85 -5.47 -10.83
N LEU A 6 28.76 -6.12 -11.24
CA LEU A 6 28.58 -7.57 -11.05
C LEU A 6 29.58 -8.37 -11.91
N ASP A 7 29.95 -7.86 -13.08
CA ASP A 7 30.77 -8.58 -14.04
C ASP A 7 32.26 -8.23 -13.90
N GLU A 8 32.59 -6.97 -13.58
CA GLU A 8 33.97 -6.47 -13.67
C GLU A 8 34.56 -6.11 -12.28
N GLY A 9 33.79 -6.24 -11.21
CA GLY A 9 34.23 -5.85 -9.86
C GLY A 9 34.27 -4.34 -9.66
N LEU A 10 35.38 -3.78 -9.18
CA LEU A 10 35.50 -2.35 -8.86
C LEU A 10 35.83 -1.52 -10.11
N VAL A 11 34.84 -0.77 -10.61
CA VAL A 11 34.94 0.04 -11.84
C VAL A 11 34.68 1.51 -11.59
N PRO A 12 35.17 2.44 -12.43
CA PRO A 12 34.74 3.83 -12.45
C PRO A 12 33.21 3.92 -12.65
N PHE A 13 32.57 4.82 -11.93
CA PHE A 13 31.14 5.11 -12.13
C PHE A 13 30.98 6.17 -13.23
N GLU A 14 30.47 5.73 -14.36
CA GLU A 14 30.09 6.59 -15.47
C GLU A 14 28.57 6.69 -15.54
N LEU A 15 28.05 7.92 -15.58
CA LEU A 15 26.61 8.16 -15.61
C LEU A 15 26.02 7.86 -16.98
N TYR A 16 24.96 7.10 -17.00
CA TYR A 16 24.08 7.04 -18.15
C TYR A 16 23.29 8.35 -18.31
N PRO A 17 22.83 8.70 -19.53
CA PRO A 17 22.14 9.96 -19.76
C PRO A 17 20.91 10.19 -18.87
N TYR A 18 20.14 9.13 -18.57
CA TYR A 18 18.98 9.22 -17.66
C TYR A 18 19.40 9.41 -16.19
N GLN A 19 20.56 8.89 -15.79
CA GLN A 19 21.09 9.06 -14.42
C GLN A 19 21.57 10.51 -14.20
N GLU A 20 22.16 11.13 -15.22
CA GLU A 20 22.50 12.56 -15.17
C GLU A 20 21.24 13.42 -15.03
N LYS A 21 20.19 13.14 -15.81
CA LYS A 21 18.89 13.80 -15.67
C LYS A 21 18.28 13.58 -14.29
N MET A 22 18.40 12.38 -13.73
CA MET A 22 17.91 12.06 -12.38
C MET A 22 18.67 12.86 -11.31
N PHE A 23 19.99 13.06 -11.43
CA PHE A 23 20.77 13.89 -10.51
C PHE A 23 20.33 15.35 -10.54
N ARG A 24 20.13 15.89 -11.75
CA ARG A 24 19.59 17.25 -11.92
C ARG A 24 18.20 17.35 -11.31
N HIS A 25 17.35 16.36 -11.55
CA HIS A 25 16.00 16.30 -10.99
C HIS A 25 16.01 16.33 -9.46
N PHE A 26 16.89 15.57 -8.79
CA PHE A 26 17.05 15.61 -7.33
C PHE A 26 17.52 16.98 -6.83
N ASN A 27 18.43 17.61 -7.54
CA ASN A 27 18.99 18.90 -7.15
C ASN A 27 18.00 20.07 -7.33
N GLU A 28 17.16 20.00 -8.34
CA GLU A 28 16.22 21.09 -8.72
C GLU A 28 14.88 21.00 -7.97
N ASN A 29 14.54 19.85 -7.42
CA ASN A 29 13.24 19.63 -6.81
C ASN A 29 13.35 19.27 -5.32
N ARG A 30 12.54 19.94 -4.53
CA ARG A 30 12.43 19.68 -3.10
C ARG A 30 11.88 18.28 -2.81
N PHE A 31 10.85 17.87 -3.54
CA PHE A 31 10.23 16.56 -3.41
C PHE A 31 10.27 15.83 -4.74
N SER A 32 10.98 14.71 -4.77
CA SER A 32 11.18 13.86 -5.94
C SER A 32 10.59 12.47 -5.71
N ILE A 33 9.85 11.95 -6.70
CA ILE A 33 9.37 10.58 -6.72
C ILE A 33 9.83 9.89 -8.00
N VAL A 34 10.54 8.78 -7.85
CA VAL A 34 11.17 8.06 -8.97
C VAL A 34 10.54 6.69 -9.12
N LEU A 35 9.89 6.46 -10.26
CA LEU A 35 9.45 5.16 -10.72
C LEU A 35 10.49 4.62 -11.69
N ALA A 36 11.20 3.57 -11.30
CA ALA A 36 12.29 3.05 -12.09
C ALA A 36 12.19 1.53 -12.22
N CYS A 37 12.43 1.03 -13.43
CA CYS A 37 12.50 -0.40 -13.68
C CYS A 37 13.62 -1.05 -12.85
N ARG A 38 13.46 -2.36 -12.61
CA ARG A 38 14.47 -3.13 -11.88
C ARG A 38 15.82 -3.12 -12.61
N GLN A 39 16.92 -3.11 -11.82
CA GLN A 39 18.29 -3.10 -12.35
C GLN A 39 18.62 -1.90 -13.28
N SER A 40 17.94 -0.76 -13.10
CA SER A 40 18.26 0.48 -13.80
C SER A 40 19.43 1.26 -13.15
N GLY A 41 20.06 0.73 -12.13
CA GLY A 41 21.12 1.46 -11.42
C GLY A 41 20.60 2.57 -10.49
N LYS A 42 19.27 2.65 -10.22
CA LYS A 42 18.68 3.69 -9.36
C LYS A 42 19.35 3.80 -7.99
N SER A 43 19.57 2.67 -7.31
CA SER A 43 20.14 2.66 -5.96
C SER A 43 21.61 3.09 -5.94
N ILE A 44 22.40 2.67 -6.94
CA ILE A 44 23.82 3.08 -7.01
C ILE A 44 23.97 4.56 -7.38
N SER A 45 23.14 5.06 -8.28
CA SER A 45 23.10 6.49 -8.59
C SER A 45 22.69 7.30 -7.37
N SER A 46 21.66 6.86 -6.63
CA SER A 46 21.26 7.52 -5.37
C SER A 46 22.38 7.53 -4.35
N VAL A 47 23.12 6.43 -4.17
CA VAL A 47 24.31 6.35 -3.31
C VAL A 47 25.32 7.44 -3.67
N VAL A 48 25.64 7.60 -4.95
CA VAL A 48 26.61 8.61 -5.41
C VAL A 48 26.08 10.02 -5.18
N TYR A 49 24.79 10.27 -5.44
CA TYR A 49 24.15 11.56 -5.17
C TYR A 49 24.17 11.92 -3.68
N LEU A 50 23.82 10.99 -2.80
CA LEU A 50 23.80 11.19 -1.35
C LEU A 50 25.20 11.46 -0.79
N LEU A 51 26.22 10.76 -1.31
CA LEU A 51 27.60 11.03 -0.96
C LEU A 51 28.03 12.44 -1.40
N TRP A 52 27.74 12.80 -2.66
CA TRP A 52 28.02 14.15 -3.18
C TRP A 52 27.35 15.22 -2.31
N TYR A 53 26.08 15.02 -1.97
CA TYR A 53 25.31 15.95 -1.16
C TYR A 53 25.96 16.12 0.23
N ALA A 54 26.37 15.05 0.90
CA ALA A 54 27.01 15.10 2.20
C ALA A 54 28.39 15.76 2.20
N VAL A 55 29.16 15.53 1.13
CA VAL A 55 30.54 16.05 1.01
C VAL A 55 30.53 17.56 0.71
N PHE A 56 29.65 18.01 -0.17
CA PHE A 56 29.65 19.39 -0.67
C PHE A 56 28.68 20.35 0.04
N HIS A 57 27.78 19.83 0.90
CA HIS A 57 26.87 20.64 1.70
C HIS A 57 27.13 20.39 3.19
N PRO A 58 27.82 21.33 3.88
CA PRO A 58 28.11 21.16 5.31
C PRO A 58 26.86 21.20 6.18
N GLU A 59 26.97 20.58 7.37
CA GLU A 59 25.92 20.62 8.41
C GLU A 59 24.58 20.02 7.98
N LYS A 60 24.59 19.04 7.07
CA LYS A 60 23.39 18.37 6.59
C LYS A 60 23.24 16.96 7.20
N THR A 61 22.04 16.67 7.68
CA THR A 61 21.66 15.32 8.12
C THR A 61 20.84 14.65 7.02
N ILE A 62 21.33 13.50 6.55
CA ILE A 62 20.72 12.68 5.51
C ILE A 62 20.23 11.38 6.16
N ALA A 63 18.99 11.00 5.95
CA ALA A 63 18.46 9.73 6.40
C ALA A 63 18.13 8.83 5.21
N ILE A 64 18.67 7.61 5.22
CA ILE A 64 18.37 6.55 4.26
C ILE A 64 17.46 5.55 4.97
N LEU A 65 16.24 5.38 4.47
CA LEU A 65 15.28 4.44 5.00
C LEU A 65 14.86 3.43 3.92
N ALA A 66 14.83 2.17 4.30
CA ALA A 66 14.36 1.07 3.46
C ALA A 66 13.46 0.13 4.27
N ASN A 67 12.68 -0.71 3.59
CA ASN A 67 11.76 -1.65 4.25
C ASN A 67 12.45 -2.56 5.27
N LYS A 68 13.73 -2.90 5.04
CA LYS A 68 14.57 -3.68 5.97
C LYS A 68 15.84 -2.91 6.30
N GLY A 69 16.21 -2.89 7.57
CA GLY A 69 17.43 -2.22 8.01
C GLY A 69 18.71 -2.78 7.38
N ALA A 70 18.72 -4.04 6.95
CA ALA A 70 19.84 -4.62 6.20
C ALA A 70 20.02 -3.93 4.83
N VAL A 71 18.93 -3.60 4.13
CA VAL A 71 18.98 -2.90 2.83
C VAL A 71 19.51 -1.49 2.98
N ALA A 72 19.02 -0.74 3.99
CA ALA A 72 19.53 0.60 4.27
C ALA A 72 21.03 0.59 4.63
N ARG A 73 21.48 -0.39 5.42
CA ARG A 73 22.91 -0.56 5.75
C ARG A 73 23.76 -0.96 4.55
N GLU A 74 23.22 -1.74 3.64
CA GLU A 74 23.90 -2.08 2.38
C GLU A 74 24.12 -0.83 1.51
N MET A 75 23.13 0.07 1.42
CA MET A 75 23.33 1.36 0.76
C MET A 75 24.42 2.18 1.42
N LEU A 76 24.47 2.22 2.77
CA LEU A 76 25.51 2.92 3.51
C LEU A 76 26.89 2.30 3.27
N ALA A 77 26.99 0.98 3.16
CA ALA A 77 28.24 0.30 2.83
C ALA A 77 28.75 0.68 1.43
N ARG A 78 27.84 0.80 0.46
CA ARG A 78 28.17 1.31 -0.89
C ARG A 78 28.63 2.76 -0.88
N ILE A 79 28.02 3.61 -0.03
CA ILE A 79 28.48 4.99 0.19
C ILE A 79 29.89 4.99 0.76
N THR A 80 30.18 4.13 1.75
CA THR A 80 31.51 3.97 2.35
C THR A 80 32.53 3.57 1.28
N LEU A 81 32.23 2.57 0.48
CA LEU A 81 33.11 2.14 -0.63
C LEU A 81 33.38 3.28 -1.63
N ALA A 82 32.32 4.00 -2.01
CA ALA A 82 32.43 5.13 -2.92
C ALA A 82 33.29 6.26 -2.32
N LEU A 83 33.14 6.55 -1.03
CA LEU A 83 33.94 7.51 -0.27
C LEU A 83 35.43 7.14 -0.26
N GLU A 84 35.75 5.89 0.09
CA GLU A 84 37.12 5.36 0.13
C GLU A 84 37.82 5.41 -1.23
N ASN A 85 37.06 5.40 -2.31
CA ASN A 85 37.54 5.44 -3.68
C ASN A 85 37.41 6.84 -4.34
N LEU A 86 37.12 7.89 -3.57
CA LEU A 86 37.27 9.26 -4.05
C LEU A 86 38.77 9.61 -4.19
N PRO A 87 39.14 10.52 -5.12
CA PRO A 87 40.45 11.13 -5.12
C PRO A 87 40.75 11.75 -3.74
N PHE A 88 41.98 11.60 -3.23
CA PHE A 88 42.35 12.02 -1.88
C PHE A 88 41.96 13.46 -1.54
N PHE A 89 42.10 14.38 -2.50
CA PHE A 89 41.76 15.80 -2.31
C PHE A 89 40.24 16.06 -2.19
N LEU A 90 39.39 15.08 -2.54
CA LEU A 90 37.93 15.14 -2.38
C LEU A 90 37.42 14.33 -1.18
N GLN A 91 38.28 13.57 -0.52
CA GLN A 91 37.89 12.77 0.66
C GLN A 91 37.78 13.68 1.88
N PRO A 92 36.56 13.91 2.44
CA PRO A 92 36.42 14.60 3.70
C PRO A 92 36.93 13.72 4.85
N GLY A 93 37.43 14.32 5.91
CA GLY A 93 37.69 13.58 7.15
C GLY A 93 36.38 13.01 7.71
N CYS A 94 36.46 11.83 8.34
CA CYS A 94 35.35 11.20 9.02
C CYS A 94 35.56 11.28 10.54
N LYS A 95 34.56 11.80 11.28
CA LYS A 95 34.50 11.79 12.74
C LYS A 95 34.01 10.44 13.25
N ALA A 96 33.09 9.81 12.56
CA ALA A 96 32.58 8.48 12.83
C ALA A 96 32.23 7.74 11.53
N LEU A 97 32.58 6.47 11.48
CA LEU A 97 32.28 5.57 10.39
C LEU A 97 31.89 4.22 10.97
N ASN A 98 30.61 3.88 10.88
CA ASN A 98 30.09 2.62 11.40
C ASN A 98 28.99 2.05 10.50
N LYS A 99 28.47 0.86 10.84
CA LYS A 99 27.46 0.15 10.01
C LYS A 99 26.10 0.87 9.89
N GLY A 100 25.82 1.85 10.74
CA GLY A 100 24.53 2.56 10.76
C GLY A 100 24.65 4.04 10.46
N SER A 101 25.87 4.63 10.47
CA SER A 101 26.06 6.05 10.21
C SER A 101 27.46 6.41 9.77
N ILE A 102 27.56 7.49 9.00
CA ILE A 102 28.81 8.19 8.67
C ILE A 102 28.66 9.64 9.13
N GLU A 103 29.65 10.14 9.87
CA GLU A 103 29.73 11.55 10.27
C GLU A 103 31.01 12.17 9.75
N PHE A 104 30.86 13.23 8.96
CA PHE A 104 31.96 13.91 8.27
C PHE A 104 32.54 15.07 9.09
N SER A 105 33.77 15.47 8.78
CA SER A 105 34.44 16.63 9.42
C SER A 105 33.72 17.95 9.15
N ASN A 106 32.93 18.07 8.05
CA ASN A 106 32.10 19.22 7.73
C ASN A 106 30.76 19.25 8.50
N ASN A 107 30.60 18.40 9.54
CA ASN A 107 29.40 18.21 10.36
C ASN A 107 28.20 17.62 9.62
N SER A 108 28.34 17.17 8.39
CA SER A 108 27.27 16.42 7.72
C SER A 108 27.26 15.00 8.19
N LYS A 109 26.06 14.37 8.16
CA LYS A 109 25.84 13.02 8.67
C LYS A 109 24.90 12.24 7.77
N ILE A 110 25.22 10.99 7.51
CA ILE A 110 24.35 10.03 6.83
C ILE A 110 23.96 8.94 7.82
N LEU A 111 22.67 8.67 7.95
CA LEU A 111 22.08 7.65 8.82
C LEU A 111 21.34 6.62 7.97
N ALA A 112 21.46 5.34 8.31
CA ALA A 112 20.73 4.25 7.66
C ALA A 112 19.90 3.48 8.68
N ALA A 113 18.58 3.40 8.43
CA ALA A 113 17.65 2.72 9.32
C ALA A 113 16.52 2.00 8.55
N ALA A 114 15.80 1.11 9.24
CA ALA A 114 14.58 0.54 8.72
C ALA A 114 13.43 1.56 8.77
N THR A 115 12.44 1.39 7.91
CA THR A 115 11.18 2.14 7.92
C THR A 115 10.31 1.70 9.10
N SER A 116 10.63 2.17 10.29
CA SER A 116 9.77 2.06 11.46
C SER A 116 9.29 3.45 11.88
N GLY A 117 8.08 3.56 12.39
CA GLY A 117 7.48 4.85 12.74
C GLY A 117 8.25 5.65 13.83
N SER A 118 9.32 5.09 14.40
CA SER A 118 10.18 5.73 15.39
C SER A 118 11.62 5.98 14.91
N SER A 119 12.00 5.48 13.73
CA SER A 119 13.41 5.44 13.29
C SER A 119 14.08 6.81 13.18
N ILE A 120 13.32 7.85 12.83
CA ILE A 120 13.83 9.22 12.64
C ILE A 120 13.10 10.27 13.48
N ARG A 121 12.19 9.85 14.37
CA ARG A 121 11.50 10.79 15.26
C ARG A 121 12.51 11.48 16.18
N GLY A 122 12.39 12.80 16.28
CA GLY A 122 13.28 13.62 17.10
C GLY A 122 14.60 14.00 16.42
N LEU A 123 14.82 13.60 15.16
CA LEU A 123 15.96 14.02 14.38
C LEU A 123 15.58 15.20 13.46
N SER A 124 16.52 16.14 13.28
CA SER A 124 16.41 17.16 12.24
C SER A 124 17.01 16.62 10.95
N ILE A 125 16.19 16.32 9.97
CA ILE A 125 16.61 15.73 8.68
C ILE A 125 16.54 16.79 7.60
N ASN A 126 17.62 16.96 6.83
CA ASN A 126 17.70 17.88 5.70
C ASN A 126 17.37 17.17 4.38
N LEU A 127 17.75 15.88 4.25
CA LEU A 127 17.41 15.06 3.11
C LEU A 127 16.96 13.68 3.57
N LEU A 128 15.76 13.29 3.20
CA LEU A 128 15.19 11.97 3.42
C LEU A 128 15.19 11.19 2.12
N PHE A 129 15.87 10.06 2.10
CA PHE A 129 15.87 9.11 1.00
C PHE A 129 15.11 7.85 1.38
N LEU A 130 14.07 7.50 0.63
CA LEU A 130 13.24 6.31 0.81
C LEU A 130 13.49 5.35 -0.36
N ASP A 131 14.13 4.21 -0.07
CA ASP A 131 14.38 3.18 -1.08
C ASP A 131 13.32 2.08 -1.00
N GLU A 132 12.90 1.62 -2.18
CA GLU A 132 11.87 0.59 -2.36
C GLU A 132 10.58 0.88 -1.57
N PHE A 133 10.13 2.14 -1.63
CA PHE A 133 9.01 2.64 -0.82
C PHE A 133 7.69 1.91 -1.08
N ALA A 134 7.44 1.44 -2.31
CA ALA A 134 6.24 0.67 -2.66
C ALA A 134 6.13 -0.69 -1.93
N PHE A 135 7.22 -1.16 -1.29
CA PHE A 135 7.30 -2.45 -0.60
C PHE A 135 7.26 -2.33 0.93
N ILE A 136 6.97 -1.14 1.46
CA ILE A 136 6.87 -0.93 2.91
C ILE A 136 5.53 -1.45 3.41
N ASP A 137 5.58 -2.29 4.44
CA ASP A 137 4.41 -2.69 5.20
C ASP A 137 3.90 -1.50 6.04
N ASP A 138 2.57 -1.33 6.17
CA ASP A 138 1.94 -0.22 6.90
C ASP A 138 2.47 1.17 6.45
N ASP A 139 2.60 1.34 5.13
CA ASP A 139 3.17 2.51 4.48
C ASP A 139 2.44 3.82 4.84
N ALA A 140 1.11 3.77 5.03
CA ALA A 140 0.30 4.92 5.42
C ALA A 140 0.69 5.46 6.80
N ARG A 141 0.82 4.58 7.79
CA ARG A 141 1.24 4.94 9.14
C ARG A 141 2.67 5.46 9.16
N PHE A 142 3.57 4.79 8.42
CA PHE A 142 4.94 5.23 8.28
C PHE A 142 5.02 6.63 7.66
N TYR A 143 4.35 6.86 6.54
CA TYR A 143 4.38 8.15 5.84
C TYR A 143 3.80 9.27 6.70
N THR A 144 2.65 9.05 7.35
CA THR A 144 2.03 10.02 8.27
C THR A 144 2.96 10.41 9.43
N SER A 145 3.76 9.47 9.93
CA SER A 145 4.69 9.74 11.04
C SER A 145 6.01 10.39 10.59
N THR A 146 6.40 10.21 9.34
CA THR A 146 7.72 10.59 8.80
C THR A 146 7.68 11.92 8.05
N TYR A 147 6.63 12.17 7.28
CA TYR A 147 6.47 13.40 6.50
C TYR A 147 6.62 14.69 7.33
N PRO A 148 6.03 14.82 8.54
CA PRO A 148 6.19 16.03 9.36
C PRO A 148 7.62 16.32 9.79
N VAL A 149 8.47 15.29 9.94
CA VAL A 149 9.89 15.43 10.35
C VAL A 149 10.69 16.22 9.29
N VAL A 150 10.31 16.08 8.03
CA VAL A 150 11.02 16.70 6.90
C VAL A 150 10.28 17.93 6.38
N SER A 151 8.95 17.97 6.45
CA SER A 151 8.14 19.07 5.89
C SER A 151 8.30 20.40 6.64
N ALA A 152 8.74 20.37 7.90
CA ALA A 152 8.91 21.57 8.72
C ALA A 152 9.98 22.54 8.23
N GLY A 153 11.01 22.08 7.51
CA GLY A 153 12.05 22.92 6.94
C GLY A 153 11.69 23.44 5.54
N LYS A 154 12.14 24.63 5.18
CA LYS A 154 11.90 25.21 3.84
C LYS A 154 12.76 24.52 2.76
N ASP A 155 13.98 24.12 3.13
CA ASP A 155 15.01 23.57 2.21
C ASP A 155 15.23 22.07 2.40
N THR A 156 14.35 21.42 3.12
CA THR A 156 14.42 19.98 3.31
C THR A 156 13.95 19.24 2.08
N GLN A 157 14.63 18.13 1.74
CA GLN A 157 14.35 17.34 0.55
C GLN A 157 13.79 15.96 0.90
N ILE A 158 12.89 15.46 0.08
CA ILE A 158 12.41 14.06 0.11
C ILE A 158 12.62 13.46 -1.27
N ILE A 159 13.33 12.35 -1.32
CA ILE A 159 13.53 11.55 -2.52
C ILE A 159 12.96 10.16 -2.27
N ILE A 160 11.98 9.76 -3.05
CA ILE A 160 11.34 8.45 -2.99
C ILE A 160 11.71 7.69 -4.26
N CYS A 161 12.31 6.51 -4.12
CA CYS A 161 12.63 5.63 -5.25
C CYS A 161 11.98 4.26 -5.06
N SER A 162 11.34 3.74 -6.11
CA SER A 162 10.81 2.38 -6.10
C SER A 162 10.59 1.84 -7.51
N THR A 163 10.47 0.51 -7.64
CA THR A 163 9.73 -0.12 -8.73
C THR A 163 8.24 -0.09 -8.41
N ALA A 164 7.39 -0.37 -9.39
CA ALA A 164 5.96 -0.52 -9.18
C ALA A 164 5.66 -1.74 -8.29
N ASN A 165 4.71 -1.62 -7.36
CA ASN A 165 4.27 -2.73 -6.51
C ASN A 165 2.78 -2.60 -6.19
N GLY A 166 1.94 -2.90 -7.17
CA GLY A 166 0.49 -2.89 -7.01
C GLY A 166 -0.14 -1.51 -6.91
N ILE A 167 -1.45 -1.49 -6.98
CA ILE A 167 -2.30 -0.30 -6.91
C ILE A 167 -2.74 -0.05 -5.46
N GLY A 168 -2.95 1.24 -5.09
CA GLY A 168 -3.61 1.66 -3.86
C GLY A 168 -2.71 1.86 -2.64
N ASN A 169 -1.42 1.49 -2.68
CA ASN A 169 -0.45 1.84 -1.65
C ASN A 169 -0.09 3.34 -1.68
N VAL A 170 0.59 3.85 -0.66
CA VAL A 170 0.96 5.28 -0.58
C VAL A 170 1.87 5.70 -1.73
N TYR A 171 2.80 4.86 -2.15
CA TYR A 171 3.68 5.15 -3.29
C TYR A 171 2.89 5.38 -4.58
N HIS A 172 1.94 4.48 -4.90
CA HIS A 172 1.07 4.62 -6.06
C HIS A 172 0.26 5.93 -6.01
N LYS A 173 -0.38 6.23 -4.86
CA LYS A 173 -1.15 7.48 -4.68
C LYS A 173 -0.28 8.73 -4.84
N LEU A 174 0.94 8.73 -4.31
CA LEU A 174 1.89 9.82 -4.46
C LEU A 174 2.33 9.97 -5.91
N TRP A 175 2.58 8.85 -6.61
CA TRP A 175 2.95 8.83 -8.03
C TRP A 175 1.83 9.39 -8.91
N GLU A 176 0.59 8.92 -8.72
CA GLU A 176 -0.56 9.46 -9.44
C GLU A 176 -0.75 10.96 -9.19
N GLY A 177 -0.71 11.38 -7.92
CA GLY A 177 -0.81 12.79 -7.57
C GLY A 177 0.32 13.65 -8.17
N ALA A 178 1.54 13.12 -8.24
CA ALA A 178 2.68 13.79 -8.86
C ALA A 178 2.51 13.95 -10.38
N THR A 179 2.03 12.90 -11.07
CA THR A 179 1.78 12.93 -12.51
C THR A 179 0.62 13.83 -12.90
N GLN A 180 -0.39 13.93 -12.04
CA GLN A 180 -1.56 14.80 -12.21
C GLN A 180 -1.33 16.23 -11.70
N GLY A 181 -0.20 16.50 -11.02
CA GLY A 181 0.10 17.80 -10.42
C GLY A 181 -0.76 18.16 -9.20
N THR A 182 -1.35 17.16 -8.51
CA THR A 182 -2.21 17.35 -7.34
C THR A 182 -1.45 17.31 -6.01
N ASN A 183 -0.14 17.00 -6.05
CA ASN A 183 0.76 17.07 -4.90
C ASN A 183 2.07 17.79 -5.27
N GLU A 184 2.95 18.03 -4.29
CA GLU A 184 4.20 18.76 -4.47
C GLU A 184 5.34 17.89 -5.06
N PHE A 185 5.18 16.58 -5.14
CA PHE A 185 6.20 15.71 -5.70
C PHE A 185 6.35 15.92 -7.21
N LYS A 186 7.61 15.85 -7.67
CA LYS A 186 7.94 15.88 -9.09
C LYS A 186 8.28 14.46 -9.53
N PRO A 187 7.56 13.92 -10.54
CA PRO A 187 7.77 12.55 -11.00
C PRO A 187 8.98 12.47 -11.92
N PHE A 188 9.75 11.38 -11.76
CA PHE A 188 10.81 11.00 -12.68
C PHE A 188 10.68 9.52 -13.00
N ARG A 189 10.66 9.17 -14.29
CA ARG A 189 10.45 7.79 -14.75
C ARG A 189 11.69 7.30 -15.47
N ILE A 190 12.08 6.04 -15.21
CA ILE A 190 13.16 5.32 -15.89
C ILE A 190 12.60 4.00 -16.39
N ASP A 191 12.44 3.88 -17.67
CA ASP A 191 11.91 2.69 -18.31
C ASP A 191 13.02 1.70 -18.70
N TRP A 192 12.66 0.46 -19.00
CA TRP A 192 13.64 -0.58 -19.30
C TRP A 192 14.45 -0.27 -20.57
N TRP A 193 13.87 0.39 -21.55
CA TRP A 193 14.55 0.80 -22.78
C TRP A 193 15.50 1.99 -22.62
N ASP A 194 15.45 2.72 -21.51
CA ASP A 194 16.44 3.75 -21.17
C ASP A 194 17.78 3.14 -20.75
N VAL A 195 17.75 1.86 -20.31
CA VAL A 195 18.93 1.16 -19.80
C VAL A 195 19.74 0.59 -20.96
N PRO A 196 21.03 0.96 -21.10
CA PRO A 196 21.87 0.44 -22.18
C PRO A 196 21.90 -1.09 -22.24
N GLY A 197 21.83 -1.64 -23.46
CA GLY A 197 21.86 -3.07 -23.71
C GLY A 197 20.50 -3.77 -23.57
N ARG A 198 19.42 -3.02 -23.33
CA ARG A 198 18.06 -3.56 -23.30
C ARG A 198 17.30 -3.12 -24.54
N ASP A 199 16.98 -4.09 -25.39
CA ASP A 199 16.21 -3.96 -26.62
C ASP A 199 15.00 -4.90 -26.59
N GLU A 200 14.21 -4.93 -27.67
CA GLU A 200 13.04 -5.82 -27.77
C GLU A 200 13.44 -7.31 -27.65
N LYS A 201 14.62 -7.69 -28.15
CA LYS A 201 15.11 -9.06 -28.02
C LYS A 201 15.39 -9.43 -26.57
N TRP A 202 16.02 -8.52 -25.81
CA TRP A 202 16.21 -8.68 -24.36
C TRP A 202 14.88 -8.82 -23.64
N LYS A 203 13.86 -8.05 -24.05
CA LYS A 203 12.49 -8.14 -23.48
C LYS A 203 11.90 -9.52 -23.76
N GLU A 204 11.92 -9.99 -25.02
CA GLU A 204 11.39 -11.31 -25.40
C GLU A 204 12.07 -12.44 -24.60
N GLU A 205 13.39 -12.41 -24.48
CA GLU A 205 14.16 -13.38 -23.69
C GLU A 205 13.78 -13.32 -22.19
N THR A 206 13.60 -12.14 -21.66
CA THR A 206 13.21 -11.95 -20.24
C THR A 206 11.80 -12.45 -19.98
N VAL A 207 10.85 -12.14 -20.86
CA VAL A 207 9.46 -12.64 -20.79
C VAL A 207 9.42 -14.16 -20.89
N ALA A 208 10.20 -14.76 -21.80
CA ALA A 208 10.28 -16.22 -21.95
C ALA A 208 10.79 -16.93 -20.68
N ASN A 209 11.70 -16.29 -19.94
CA ASN A 209 12.26 -16.83 -18.68
C ASN A 209 11.41 -16.52 -17.44
N THR A 210 10.41 -15.65 -17.56
CA THR A 210 9.55 -15.22 -16.44
C THR A 210 8.08 -15.34 -16.83
N SER A 211 7.42 -14.22 -17.07
CA SER A 211 6.11 -14.07 -17.67
C SER A 211 5.90 -12.60 -18.04
N GLU A 212 4.94 -12.33 -18.93
CA GLU A 212 4.61 -10.96 -19.31
C GLU A 212 4.17 -10.12 -18.10
N LEU A 213 3.37 -10.69 -17.21
CA LEU A 213 2.95 -10.04 -15.96
C LEU A 213 4.13 -9.67 -15.05
N GLN A 214 5.09 -10.57 -14.89
CA GLN A 214 6.30 -10.29 -14.12
C GLN A 214 7.19 -9.26 -14.80
N PHE A 215 7.31 -9.32 -16.11
CA PHE A 215 8.05 -8.32 -16.87
C PHE A 215 7.44 -6.93 -16.68
N ASP A 216 6.15 -6.80 -16.83
CA ASP A 216 5.43 -5.53 -16.69
C ASP A 216 5.58 -4.95 -15.28
N GLN A 217 5.51 -5.78 -14.25
CA GLN A 217 5.68 -5.34 -12.86
C GLN A 217 7.12 -4.89 -12.58
N GLU A 218 8.13 -5.68 -12.99
CA GLU A 218 9.52 -5.45 -12.58
C GLU A 218 10.26 -4.49 -13.53
N PHE A 219 9.89 -4.49 -14.81
CA PHE A 219 10.57 -3.72 -15.85
C PHE A 219 9.66 -2.74 -16.59
N GLY A 220 8.38 -3.06 -16.77
CA GLY A 220 7.42 -2.22 -17.48
C GLY A 220 6.91 -1.02 -16.69
N ASN A 221 7.29 -0.88 -15.42
CA ASN A 221 6.81 0.20 -14.53
C ASN A 221 5.28 0.28 -14.45
N THR A 222 4.61 -0.87 -14.58
CA THR A 222 3.16 -0.95 -14.58
C THR A 222 2.66 -1.29 -13.16
N PHE A 223 1.75 -0.47 -12.67
CA PHE A 223 1.07 -0.77 -11.41
C PHE A 223 -0.07 -1.75 -11.71
N HIS A 224 0.22 -3.03 -11.61
CA HIS A 224 -0.82 -4.05 -11.65
C HIS A 224 -1.56 -4.07 -10.31
N GLY A 225 -2.87 -4.34 -10.33
CA GLY A 225 -3.56 -4.73 -9.11
C GLY A 225 -2.76 -5.86 -8.44
N ARG A 226 -2.59 -5.83 -7.12
CA ARG A 226 -1.74 -6.81 -6.41
C ARG A 226 -2.04 -8.20 -6.96
N GLY A 227 -1.07 -8.85 -7.57
CA GLY A 227 -1.23 -10.16 -8.21
C GLY A 227 -1.62 -11.32 -7.26
N ASN A 228 -1.72 -11.01 -5.95
CA ASN A 228 -2.23 -11.86 -4.89
C ASN A 228 -3.58 -11.35 -4.32
N THR A 229 -4.31 -10.50 -5.03
CA THR A 229 -5.70 -10.26 -4.65
C THR A 229 -6.52 -11.52 -4.93
N LEU A 230 -7.46 -11.79 -4.04
CA LEU A 230 -8.33 -12.96 -4.19
C LEU A 230 -9.03 -12.98 -5.56
N ILE A 231 -9.46 -11.82 -6.03
CA ILE A 231 -10.09 -11.59 -7.34
C ILE A 231 -9.08 -10.86 -8.22
N SER A 232 -8.95 -11.25 -9.49
CA SER A 232 -7.99 -10.63 -10.41
C SER A 232 -8.31 -9.16 -10.65
N ALA A 233 -7.28 -8.35 -10.87
CA ALA A 233 -7.45 -6.91 -11.11
C ALA A 233 -8.35 -6.61 -12.31
N ASN A 234 -8.29 -7.40 -13.35
CA ASN A 234 -9.11 -7.23 -14.55
C ASN A 234 -10.60 -7.39 -14.23
N HIS A 235 -10.96 -8.39 -13.43
CA HIS A 235 -12.34 -8.60 -13.02
C HIS A 235 -12.83 -7.50 -12.06
N LEU A 236 -11.97 -7.02 -11.16
CA LEU A 236 -12.30 -5.89 -10.29
C LEU A 236 -12.51 -4.58 -11.08
N LEU A 237 -11.69 -4.32 -12.10
CA LEU A 237 -11.84 -3.14 -12.97
C LEU A 237 -13.05 -3.24 -13.89
N ALA A 238 -13.49 -4.45 -14.23
CA ALA A 238 -14.70 -4.67 -15.04
C ALA A 238 -15.99 -4.45 -14.24
N GLN A 239 -15.93 -4.45 -12.90
CA GLN A 239 -17.08 -4.18 -12.05
C GLN A 239 -17.54 -2.72 -12.27
N LYS A 240 -18.81 -2.54 -12.56
CA LYS A 240 -19.42 -1.20 -12.66
C LYS A 240 -20.00 -0.84 -11.31
N ALA A 241 -19.62 0.32 -10.80
CA ALA A 241 -20.29 0.91 -9.65
C ALA A 241 -21.61 1.50 -10.11
N GLU A 242 -22.68 1.20 -9.39
CA GLU A 242 -23.98 1.83 -9.57
C GLU A 242 -24.19 2.88 -8.47
N GLU A 243 -24.84 3.99 -8.83
CA GLU A 243 -25.24 5.00 -7.85
C GLU A 243 -26.51 4.53 -7.13
N PRO A 244 -26.61 4.73 -5.80
CA PRO A 244 -27.82 4.36 -5.07
C PRO A 244 -28.99 5.26 -5.46
N GLU A 245 -30.20 4.71 -5.48
CA GLU A 245 -31.44 5.49 -5.67
C GLU A 245 -31.67 6.48 -4.52
N GLU A 246 -31.29 6.10 -3.30
CA GLU A 246 -31.41 6.93 -2.09
C GLU A 246 -30.22 6.66 -1.14
N TYR A 247 -29.72 7.74 -0.52
CA TYR A 247 -28.79 7.66 0.61
C TYR A 247 -29.34 8.42 1.80
N LYS A 248 -29.61 7.69 2.87
CA LYS A 248 -30.15 8.26 4.09
C LYS A 248 -29.78 7.42 5.32
N ASP A 249 -29.46 8.06 6.44
CA ASP A 249 -29.20 7.42 7.73
C ASP A 249 -28.14 6.29 7.64
N ASN A 250 -27.05 6.51 6.88
CA ASN A 250 -25.99 5.53 6.63
C ASN A 250 -26.45 4.27 5.85
N VAL A 251 -27.54 4.39 5.11
CA VAL A 251 -28.08 3.36 4.22
C VAL A 251 -27.97 3.81 2.78
N TRP A 252 -27.40 2.98 1.93
CA TRP A 252 -27.43 3.10 0.47
C TRP A 252 -28.48 2.15 -0.07
N LEU A 253 -29.54 2.69 -0.61
CA LEU A 253 -30.63 1.96 -1.22
C LEU A 253 -30.42 1.95 -2.74
N TYR A 254 -30.20 0.80 -3.32
CA TYR A 254 -30.02 0.63 -4.77
C TYR A 254 -31.31 0.19 -5.48
N LYS A 255 -32.13 -0.63 -4.82
CA LYS A 255 -33.43 -1.07 -5.32
C LYS A 255 -34.44 -1.22 -4.18
N GLN A 256 -35.65 -0.80 -4.42
CA GLN A 256 -36.78 -1.01 -3.51
C GLN A 256 -37.13 -2.49 -3.42
N PRO A 257 -37.64 -2.98 -2.26
CA PRO A 257 -38.09 -4.34 -2.13
C PRO A 257 -39.25 -4.66 -3.11
N VAL A 258 -39.18 -5.82 -3.72
CA VAL A 258 -40.20 -6.33 -4.64
C VAL A 258 -40.98 -7.45 -3.98
N GLU A 259 -42.31 -7.40 -4.00
CA GLU A 259 -43.18 -8.41 -3.42
C GLU A 259 -42.92 -9.79 -4.05
N GLY A 260 -42.76 -10.81 -3.22
CA GLY A 260 -42.50 -12.19 -3.63
C GLY A 260 -41.04 -12.50 -3.96
N HIS A 261 -40.13 -11.54 -3.81
CA HIS A 261 -38.69 -11.80 -3.92
C HIS A 261 -38.11 -12.32 -2.61
N ASP A 262 -37.08 -13.18 -2.71
CA ASP A 262 -36.33 -13.74 -1.60
C ASP A 262 -35.04 -12.95 -1.38
N TYR A 263 -34.83 -12.51 -0.15
CA TYR A 263 -33.69 -11.69 0.23
C TYR A 263 -32.85 -12.35 1.32
N ILE A 264 -31.52 -12.19 1.21
CA ILE A 264 -30.57 -12.57 2.26
C ILE A 264 -29.90 -11.30 2.77
N MET A 265 -29.83 -11.14 4.09
CA MET A 265 -29.12 -10.07 4.76
C MET A 265 -27.90 -10.64 5.50
N ALA A 266 -26.70 -10.25 5.06
CA ALA A 266 -25.43 -10.57 5.73
C ALA A 266 -25.00 -9.41 6.62
N VAL A 267 -24.69 -9.68 7.89
CA VAL A 267 -24.39 -8.68 8.92
C VAL A 267 -23.04 -8.92 9.56
N ASP A 268 -22.20 -7.88 9.59
CA ASP A 268 -20.93 -7.81 10.33
C ASP A 268 -21.03 -6.73 11.42
N VAL A 269 -20.56 -7.03 12.64
CA VAL A 269 -20.77 -6.22 13.83
C VAL A 269 -19.48 -5.68 14.41
N ALA A 270 -19.33 -4.35 14.47
CA ALA A 270 -18.23 -3.66 15.12
C ALA A 270 -18.61 -3.13 16.51
N LYS A 271 -17.64 -2.55 17.22
CA LYS A 271 -17.80 -2.05 18.61
C LYS A 271 -18.45 -0.66 18.73
N GLY A 272 -18.72 0.02 17.62
CA GLY A 272 -19.29 1.37 17.62
C GLY A 272 -18.40 2.44 18.27
N ARG A 273 -17.07 2.36 18.03
CA ARG A 273 -16.07 3.27 18.64
C ARG A 273 -15.38 4.20 17.62
N GLY A 274 -15.99 4.38 16.45
CA GLY A 274 -15.43 5.22 15.38
C GLY A 274 -14.24 4.61 14.64
N GLN A 275 -13.97 3.31 14.80
CA GLN A 275 -12.88 2.58 14.15
C GLN A 275 -13.43 1.66 13.05
N ASP A 276 -13.80 0.43 13.41
CA ASP A 276 -14.39 -0.53 12.48
C ASP A 276 -15.90 -0.24 12.29
N TYR A 277 -16.45 -0.65 11.16
CA TYR A 277 -17.84 -0.40 10.80
C TYR A 277 -18.71 -1.62 11.09
N SER A 278 -19.89 -1.37 11.70
CA SER A 278 -21.01 -2.29 11.63
C SER A 278 -21.68 -2.14 10.28
N THR A 279 -21.92 -3.26 9.59
CA THR A 279 -22.47 -3.25 8.23
C THR A 279 -23.53 -4.33 8.05
N PHE A 280 -24.48 -4.08 7.17
CA PHE A 280 -25.22 -5.16 6.52
C PHE A 280 -25.30 -4.95 5.02
N ASN A 281 -25.48 -6.06 4.30
CA ASN A 281 -25.72 -6.10 2.88
C ASN A 281 -26.96 -6.94 2.63
N ILE A 282 -27.94 -6.41 1.89
CA ILE A 282 -29.11 -7.15 1.45
C ILE A 282 -28.94 -7.50 -0.02
N ILE A 283 -29.12 -8.79 -0.31
CA ILE A 283 -28.94 -9.37 -1.63
C ILE A 283 -30.25 -10.01 -2.06
N ASP A 284 -30.73 -9.62 -3.22
CA ASP A 284 -31.84 -10.31 -3.91
C ASP A 284 -31.30 -11.61 -4.53
N THR A 285 -31.89 -12.72 -4.13
CA THR A 285 -31.49 -14.07 -4.58
C THR A 285 -32.51 -14.72 -5.48
N THR A 286 -33.57 -14.00 -5.85
CA THR A 286 -34.68 -14.51 -6.66
C THR A 286 -34.23 -14.78 -8.09
N THR A 287 -33.37 -13.95 -8.63
CA THR A 287 -32.88 -14.03 -10.02
C THR A 287 -31.35 -14.15 -10.07
N GLN A 288 -30.81 -14.61 -11.20
CA GLN A 288 -29.39 -14.60 -11.48
C GLN A 288 -29.10 -13.61 -12.61
N PRO A 289 -28.03 -12.82 -12.47
CA PRO A 289 -27.11 -12.72 -11.34
C PRO A 289 -27.80 -12.23 -10.06
N PHE A 290 -27.26 -12.59 -8.88
CA PHE A 290 -27.67 -12.02 -7.61
C PHE A 290 -27.38 -10.54 -7.54
N GLU A 291 -28.29 -9.75 -6.96
CA GLU A 291 -28.15 -8.30 -6.91
C GLU A 291 -28.05 -7.78 -5.48
N GLN A 292 -27.06 -6.94 -5.20
CA GLN A 292 -26.99 -6.18 -3.96
C GLN A 292 -27.97 -5.00 -4.02
N VAL A 293 -28.99 -5.01 -3.19
CA VAL A 293 -30.10 -4.04 -3.27
C VAL A 293 -30.06 -2.99 -2.17
N CYS A 294 -29.40 -3.28 -1.02
CA CYS A 294 -29.30 -2.33 0.07
C CYS A 294 -28.03 -2.57 0.90
N VAL A 295 -27.39 -1.50 1.34
CA VAL A 295 -26.18 -1.52 2.18
C VAL A 295 -26.35 -0.56 3.33
N PHE A 296 -25.98 -0.97 4.53
CA PHE A 296 -25.82 -0.11 5.71
C PHE A 296 -24.36 -0.13 6.17
N ARG A 297 -23.84 1.02 6.62
CA ARG A 297 -22.49 1.12 7.14
C ARG A 297 -22.36 2.25 8.15
N ASP A 298 -22.09 1.93 9.42
CA ASP A 298 -21.88 2.90 10.49
C ASP A 298 -20.79 2.42 11.45
N ASN A 299 -19.85 3.29 11.81
CA ASN A 299 -18.78 2.97 12.77
C ASN A 299 -19.06 3.49 14.20
N ASN A 300 -20.18 4.16 14.42
CA ASN A 300 -20.59 4.73 15.70
C ASN A 300 -21.78 4.02 16.32
N ILE A 301 -22.52 3.21 15.57
CA ILE A 301 -23.69 2.50 16.09
C ILE A 301 -23.28 1.51 17.18
N ALA A 302 -23.89 1.64 18.36
CA ALA A 302 -23.66 0.70 19.45
C ALA A 302 -24.27 -0.67 19.11
N PRO A 303 -23.59 -1.81 19.43
CA PRO A 303 -24.11 -3.14 19.16
C PRO A 303 -25.52 -3.41 19.68
N MET A 304 -25.89 -2.80 20.79
CA MET A 304 -27.25 -2.94 21.38
C MET A 304 -28.36 -2.23 20.59
N LEU A 305 -28.01 -1.23 19.76
CA LEU A 305 -28.97 -0.47 18.95
C LEU A 305 -29.04 -1.02 17.50
N PHE A 306 -28.09 -1.82 17.12
CA PHE A 306 -28.03 -2.33 15.76
C PHE A 306 -29.12 -3.35 15.40
N PRO A 307 -29.63 -4.20 16.35
CA PRO A 307 -30.77 -5.07 16.08
C PRO A 307 -32.02 -4.36 15.55
N ASP A 308 -32.35 -3.17 16.08
CA ASP A 308 -33.53 -2.42 15.61
C ASP A 308 -33.39 -1.98 14.15
N VAL A 309 -32.18 -1.59 13.75
CA VAL A 309 -31.91 -1.21 12.36
C VAL A 309 -32.00 -2.42 11.45
N ILE A 310 -31.37 -3.53 11.82
CA ILE A 310 -31.44 -4.81 11.06
C ILE A 310 -32.88 -5.27 10.92
N TYR A 311 -33.65 -5.32 12.02
CA TYR A 311 -35.04 -5.75 12.03
C TYR A 311 -35.89 -4.92 11.08
N ARG A 312 -35.79 -3.60 11.12
CA ARG A 312 -36.54 -2.70 10.25
C ARG A 312 -36.31 -2.99 8.76
N TYR A 313 -35.06 -3.15 8.36
CA TYR A 313 -34.72 -3.42 6.96
C TYR A 313 -34.99 -4.87 6.56
N ALA A 314 -34.78 -5.85 7.44
CA ALA A 314 -35.13 -7.23 7.19
C ALA A 314 -36.64 -7.40 6.94
N LYS A 315 -37.47 -6.75 7.76
CA LYS A 315 -38.92 -6.72 7.58
C LYS A 315 -39.35 -6.01 6.28
N ALA A 316 -38.71 -4.89 5.93
CA ALA A 316 -38.99 -4.18 4.70
C ALA A 316 -38.70 -5.01 3.44
N TYR A 317 -37.68 -5.88 3.49
CA TYR A 317 -37.27 -6.78 2.42
C TYR A 317 -37.87 -8.21 2.62
N ASN A 318 -39.19 -8.28 2.73
CA ASN A 318 -39.99 -9.52 2.75
C ASN A 318 -39.54 -10.53 3.82
N ASP A 319 -39.24 -10.08 5.03
CA ASP A 319 -38.65 -10.92 6.08
C ASP A 319 -37.35 -11.60 5.65
N ALA A 320 -36.39 -10.83 5.16
CA ALA A 320 -35.12 -11.32 4.65
C ALA A 320 -34.45 -12.35 5.58
N TYR A 321 -33.83 -13.38 5.02
CA TYR A 321 -33.07 -14.36 5.81
C TYR A 321 -31.78 -13.72 6.34
N VAL A 322 -31.67 -13.55 7.67
CA VAL A 322 -30.59 -12.80 8.32
C VAL A 322 -29.46 -13.72 8.77
N ILE A 323 -28.24 -13.42 8.34
CA ILE A 323 -27.01 -14.10 8.75
C ILE A 323 -26.13 -13.08 9.48
N VAL A 324 -25.98 -13.19 10.79
CA VAL A 324 -25.12 -12.35 11.60
C VAL A 324 -23.82 -13.07 11.91
N GLU A 325 -22.67 -12.45 11.71
CA GLU A 325 -21.40 -12.94 12.25
C GLU A 325 -21.46 -12.88 13.78
N SER A 326 -21.48 -14.06 14.45
CA SER A 326 -21.69 -14.19 15.89
C SER A 326 -20.44 -13.96 16.75
N ASN A 327 -19.28 -13.71 16.13
CA ASN A 327 -18.03 -13.46 16.84
C ASN A 327 -18.08 -12.12 17.61
N ASP A 328 -17.39 -12.04 18.76
CA ASP A 328 -17.24 -10.84 19.62
C ASP A 328 -18.61 -10.15 19.90
N GLN A 329 -18.85 -8.98 19.34
CA GLN A 329 -20.08 -8.19 19.56
C GLN A 329 -21.30 -8.75 18.80
N GLY A 330 -21.08 -9.61 17.82
CA GLY A 330 -22.15 -10.21 17.04
C GLY A 330 -23.13 -11.04 17.87
N ALA A 331 -22.66 -11.67 18.94
CA ALA A 331 -23.54 -12.39 19.87
C ALA A 331 -24.60 -11.51 20.53
N VAL A 332 -24.26 -10.23 20.82
CA VAL A 332 -25.22 -9.25 21.38
C VAL A 332 -26.32 -8.97 20.36
N VAL A 333 -25.94 -8.77 19.10
CA VAL A 333 -26.87 -8.50 17.99
C VAL A 333 -27.77 -9.72 17.71
N CYS A 334 -27.19 -10.92 17.70
CA CYS A 334 -27.94 -12.15 17.54
C CYS A 334 -29.02 -12.31 18.64
N ASN A 335 -28.65 -12.08 19.91
CA ASN A 335 -29.58 -12.18 21.02
C ASN A 335 -30.68 -11.12 20.95
N GLY A 336 -30.35 -9.86 20.64
CA GLY A 336 -31.31 -8.78 20.47
C GLY A 336 -32.32 -9.07 19.35
N LEU A 337 -31.87 -9.58 18.21
CA LEU A 337 -32.78 -9.96 17.12
C LEU A 337 -33.68 -11.13 17.49
N TYR A 338 -33.12 -12.20 18.01
CA TYR A 338 -33.84 -13.46 18.21
C TYR A 338 -34.74 -13.43 19.45
N TYR A 339 -34.23 -12.96 20.60
CA TYR A 339 -34.97 -12.99 21.86
C TYR A 339 -35.75 -11.69 22.16
N ASP A 340 -35.20 -10.52 21.83
CA ASP A 340 -35.85 -9.27 22.19
C ASP A 340 -36.84 -8.80 21.11
N LEU A 341 -36.47 -9.01 19.81
CA LEU A 341 -37.31 -8.61 18.66
C LEU A 341 -38.07 -9.79 18.02
N GLU A 342 -37.90 -11.00 18.54
CA GLU A 342 -38.58 -12.25 18.10
C GLU A 342 -38.45 -12.47 16.57
N TYR A 343 -37.26 -12.15 15.99
CA TYR A 343 -37.00 -12.35 14.58
C TYR A 343 -36.48 -13.76 14.34
N GLU A 344 -37.35 -14.65 13.86
CA GLU A 344 -37.04 -16.11 13.74
C GLU A 344 -36.33 -16.46 12.44
N ASN A 345 -36.46 -15.64 11.36
CA ASN A 345 -35.86 -15.95 10.05
C ASN A 345 -34.34 -15.64 10.01
N MET A 346 -33.61 -16.33 10.90
CA MET A 346 -32.17 -16.18 11.10
C MET A 346 -31.42 -17.47 10.86
N PHE A 347 -30.15 -17.32 10.46
CA PHE A 347 -29.21 -18.45 10.40
C PHE A 347 -28.90 -18.95 11.81
N VAL A 348 -29.13 -20.27 12.02
CA VAL A 348 -28.78 -20.99 13.25
C VAL A 348 -27.74 -22.03 12.93
N GLU A 349 -26.58 -21.95 13.56
CA GLU A 349 -25.50 -22.94 13.36
C GLU A 349 -25.86 -24.24 14.12
N SER A 350 -26.19 -25.30 13.37
CA SER A 350 -26.43 -26.64 13.93
C SER A 350 -25.18 -27.51 13.82
N SER A 351 -24.18 -27.31 14.68
CA SER A 351 -23.05 -28.23 14.75
C SER A 351 -23.11 -29.10 16.03
N VAL A 352 -22.59 -30.32 15.97
CA VAL A 352 -22.52 -31.26 17.11
C VAL A 352 -21.73 -30.66 18.31
N LYS A 353 -21.03 -29.56 18.12
CA LYS A 353 -20.18 -28.93 19.13
C LYS A 353 -20.63 -27.55 19.57
N ALA A 354 -21.51 -26.88 18.84
CA ALA A 354 -22.06 -25.57 19.20
C ALA A 354 -23.37 -25.34 18.43
N ALA A 355 -24.48 -25.33 19.14
CA ALA A 355 -25.73 -24.75 18.66
C ALA A 355 -25.72 -23.29 19.07
N GLY A 356 -25.75 -22.38 18.10
CA GLY A 356 -25.73 -20.95 18.36
C GLY A 356 -26.48 -20.18 17.27
N ILE A 357 -27.06 -19.04 17.63
CA ILE A 357 -27.69 -18.13 16.70
C ILE A 357 -26.59 -17.33 15.99
N GLY A 358 -26.68 -17.23 14.67
CA GLY A 358 -25.65 -16.57 13.85
C GLY A 358 -24.54 -17.50 13.36
N ALA A 359 -23.68 -16.99 12.51
CA ALA A 359 -22.60 -17.71 11.86
C ALA A 359 -21.26 -17.46 12.59
N THR A 360 -20.59 -18.52 13.04
CA THR A 360 -19.25 -18.39 13.61
C THR A 360 -18.21 -18.27 12.50
N MET A 361 -17.58 -17.11 12.36
CA MET A 361 -16.55 -16.87 11.36
C MET A 361 -15.22 -17.50 11.76
N THR A 362 -14.96 -18.71 11.26
CA THR A 362 -13.68 -19.41 11.41
C THR A 362 -12.77 -19.14 10.19
N ARG A 363 -11.47 -19.42 10.32
CA ARG A 363 -10.54 -19.35 9.17
C ARG A 363 -11.01 -20.20 7.98
N ARG A 364 -11.67 -21.34 8.24
CA ARG A 364 -12.21 -22.22 7.21
C ARG A 364 -13.41 -21.59 6.51
N VAL A 365 -14.37 -21.06 7.26
CA VAL A 365 -15.57 -20.39 6.74
C VAL A 365 -15.18 -19.17 5.91
N LYS A 366 -14.28 -18.33 6.43
CA LYS A 366 -13.76 -17.16 5.71
C LYS A 366 -13.09 -17.56 4.39
N ARG A 367 -12.26 -18.62 4.39
CA ARG A 367 -11.59 -19.08 3.16
C ARG A 367 -12.59 -19.59 2.12
N ILE A 368 -13.60 -20.36 2.54
CA ILE A 368 -14.65 -20.86 1.64
C ILE A 368 -15.45 -19.69 1.07
N GLY A 369 -15.96 -18.78 1.90
CA GLY A 369 -16.71 -17.61 1.45
C GLY A 369 -15.95 -16.74 0.46
N CYS A 370 -14.68 -16.45 0.77
CA CYS A 370 -13.81 -15.70 -0.14
C CYS A 370 -13.59 -16.42 -1.48
N SER A 371 -13.40 -17.74 -1.48
CA SER A 371 -13.27 -18.54 -2.72
C SER A 371 -14.56 -18.51 -3.54
N THR A 372 -15.71 -18.66 -2.87
CA THR A 372 -17.04 -18.62 -3.55
C THR A 372 -17.32 -17.26 -4.20
N ILE A 373 -17.04 -16.15 -3.48
CA ILE A 373 -17.18 -14.79 -4.06
C ILE A 373 -16.27 -14.61 -5.27
N LYS A 374 -15.03 -15.09 -5.19
CA LYS A 374 -14.11 -15.09 -6.32
C LYS A 374 -14.73 -15.78 -7.54
N ASP A 375 -15.24 -17.00 -7.35
CA ASP A 375 -15.83 -17.80 -8.43
C ASP A 375 -17.03 -17.08 -9.05
N PHE A 376 -17.87 -16.40 -8.26
CA PHE A 376 -19.00 -15.59 -8.77
C PHE A 376 -18.57 -14.36 -9.56
N ILE A 377 -17.45 -13.74 -9.24
CA ILE A 377 -16.98 -12.53 -9.91
C ILE A 377 -16.17 -12.86 -11.17
N GLU A 378 -15.50 -14.01 -11.20
CA GLU A 378 -14.62 -14.42 -12.31
C GLU A 378 -15.32 -15.29 -13.38
N GLN A 379 -16.56 -15.73 -13.14
CA GLN A 379 -17.42 -16.41 -14.11
C GLN A 379 -18.25 -15.44 -14.95
#